data_3089b046af0fd910702acc80ae0a7559
#
_entry.id   3089b046af0fd910702acc80ae0a7559
#
_cell.length_a   1.000
_cell.length_b   1.000
_cell.length_c   1.000
_cell.angle_alpha   90.00
_cell.angle_beta   90.00
_cell.angle_gamma   90.00
#
_symmetry.space_group_name_H-M   'P 1'
#
loop_
_entity.id
_entity.type
_entity.pdbx_description
1 polymer ?
#
loop_
_entity_poly.entity_id
_entity_poly.type
_entity_poly.pdbx_seq_one_letter_code
_entity_poly.pdbx_strand_id
1 'polypeptide(L)'
;MKRLLVELKDLLKKHALWQTQEPTASAMSSQQPFSVDTLEPHEWLQWVFIQRIESMIEMGQPLPKGFEIAPYFEEVWKLRPEYQEIILVLKKLDDNAK
;
A
#
# COMPACT_ATOMS: atom_id res chain seq x y z
N MET A 1 13.53 1.96 -4.42
CA MET A 1 12.08 1.85 -4.13
C MET A 1 11.29 1.10 -5.20
N LYS A 2 11.61 1.25 -6.47
CA LYS A 2 10.90 0.53 -7.53
C LYS A 2 10.85 -0.99 -7.32
N ARG A 3 11.97 -1.59 -6.91
CA ARG A 3 12.03 -3.03 -6.68
C ARG A 3 11.06 -3.46 -5.58
N LEU A 4 10.98 -2.67 -4.51
CA LEU A 4 10.06 -2.97 -3.41
C LEU A 4 8.60 -2.87 -3.85
N LEU A 5 8.28 -1.92 -4.73
CA LEU A 5 6.92 -1.82 -5.28
C LEU A 5 6.57 -3.04 -6.13
N VAL A 6 7.52 -3.54 -6.93
CA VAL A 6 7.29 -4.76 -7.72
C VAL A 6 7.05 -5.94 -6.80
N GLU A 7 7.87 -6.10 -5.76
CA GLU A 7 7.66 -7.17 -4.77
C GLU A 7 6.29 -7.06 -4.12
N LEU A 8 5.89 -5.85 -3.75
CA LEU A 8 4.58 -5.62 -3.11
C LEU A 8 3.44 -6.02 -4.04
N LYS A 9 3.50 -5.61 -5.30
CA LYS A 9 2.49 -5.98 -6.28
C LYS A 9 2.40 -7.50 -6.46
N ASP A 10 3.55 -8.16 -6.57
CA ASP A 10 3.60 -9.61 -6.77
C ASP A 10 2.99 -10.33 -5.57
N LEU A 11 3.28 -9.86 -4.35
CA LEU A 11 2.71 -10.48 -3.14
C LEU A 11 1.21 -10.25 -3.06
N LEU A 12 0.72 -9.08 -3.43
CA LEU A 12 -0.72 -8.82 -3.45
C LEU A 12 -1.42 -9.76 -4.45
N LYS A 13 -0.81 -10.00 -5.59
CA LYS A 13 -1.34 -10.94 -6.57
C LYS A 13 -1.30 -12.37 -6.05
N LYS A 14 -0.20 -12.75 -5.41
CA LYS A 14 -0.04 -14.09 -4.83
C LYS A 14 -1.13 -14.42 -3.82
N HIS A 15 -1.52 -13.44 -3.01
CA HIS A 15 -2.52 -13.60 -1.97
C HIS A 15 -3.94 -13.29 -2.44
N ALA A 16 -4.13 -13.11 -3.75
CA ALA A 16 -5.43 -12.79 -4.35
C ALA A 16 -6.03 -11.50 -3.81
N LEU A 17 -5.18 -10.54 -3.45
CA LEU A 17 -5.60 -9.22 -2.98
C LEU A 17 -5.57 -8.17 -4.08
N TRP A 18 -4.94 -8.46 -5.20
CA TRP A 18 -4.86 -7.52 -6.32
C TRP A 18 -6.19 -7.46 -7.06
N GLN A 19 -6.71 -6.25 -7.23
CA GLN A 19 -8.01 -6.04 -7.87
C GLN A 19 -7.84 -5.60 -9.32
N THR A 20 -8.78 -6.00 -10.17
CA THR A 20 -8.82 -5.60 -11.57
C THR A 20 -9.80 -4.46 -11.82
N GLN A 21 -10.62 -4.13 -10.83
CA GLN A 21 -11.63 -3.09 -10.94
C GLN A 21 -11.44 -2.06 -9.84
N GLU A 22 -11.33 -0.79 -10.25
CA GLU A 22 -11.12 0.31 -9.33
C GLU A 22 -12.32 0.52 -8.41
N PRO A 23 -12.10 0.87 -7.12
CA PRO A 23 -13.20 1.27 -6.24
C PRO A 23 -13.93 2.49 -6.78
N THR A 24 -15.16 2.73 -6.30
CA THR A 24 -15.95 3.88 -6.74
C THR A 24 -15.23 5.19 -6.39
N ALA A 25 -15.55 6.24 -7.14
CA ALA A 25 -15.02 7.58 -6.86
C ALA A 25 -15.37 8.02 -5.43
N SER A 26 -16.57 7.67 -4.97
CA SER A 26 -17.01 7.98 -3.61
C SER A 26 -16.11 7.31 -2.57
N ALA A 27 -15.79 6.01 -2.76
CA ALA A 27 -14.91 5.29 -1.86
C ALA A 27 -13.49 5.86 -1.87
N MET A 28 -13.03 6.31 -3.05
CA MET A 28 -11.68 6.88 -3.21
C MET A 28 -11.54 8.28 -2.64
N SER A 29 -12.65 8.96 -2.35
CA SER A 29 -12.62 10.34 -1.87
C SER A 29 -12.54 10.48 -0.36
N SER A 30 -12.34 9.38 0.37
CA SER A 30 -12.23 9.42 1.83
C SER A 30 -11.10 10.34 2.29
N GLN A 31 -11.35 11.08 3.36
CA GLN A 31 -10.36 11.92 4.01
C GLN A 31 -9.82 11.30 5.30
N GLN A 32 -10.27 10.10 5.65
CA GLN A 32 -9.77 9.38 6.81
C GLN A 32 -8.41 8.76 6.53
N PRO A 33 -7.54 8.66 7.56
CA PRO A 33 -6.26 7.97 7.36
C PRO A 33 -6.47 6.58 6.79
N PHE A 34 -5.69 6.23 5.77
CA PHE A 34 -5.77 4.93 5.08
C PHE A 34 -7.14 4.63 4.48
N SER A 35 -7.99 5.67 4.31
CA SER A 35 -9.36 5.51 3.82
C SER A 35 -10.11 4.42 4.59
N VAL A 36 -9.90 4.36 5.90
CA VAL A 36 -10.35 3.26 6.75
C VAL A 36 -11.86 3.09 6.75
N ASP A 37 -12.61 4.14 6.47
CA ASP A 37 -14.07 4.12 6.42
C ASP A 37 -14.65 3.60 5.11
N THR A 38 -13.88 3.57 4.02
CA THR A 38 -14.40 3.24 2.69
C THR A 38 -13.62 2.17 1.95
N LEU A 39 -12.35 1.94 2.30
CA LEU A 39 -11.50 0.97 1.61
C LEU A 39 -10.98 -0.09 2.56
N GLU A 40 -10.89 -1.32 2.05
CA GLU A 40 -10.15 -2.37 2.76
C GLU A 40 -8.66 -2.06 2.71
N PRO A 41 -7.84 -2.56 3.67
CA PRO A 41 -6.41 -2.26 3.70
C PRO A 41 -5.68 -2.54 2.38
N HIS A 42 -5.96 -3.68 1.75
CA HIS A 42 -5.30 -4.03 0.49
C HIS A 42 -5.75 -3.11 -0.66
N GLU A 43 -6.97 -2.59 -0.60
CA GLU A 43 -7.46 -1.63 -1.60
C GLU A 43 -6.71 -0.32 -1.49
N TRP A 44 -6.50 0.16 -0.27
CA TRP A 44 -5.72 1.38 -0.05
C TRP A 44 -4.29 1.22 -0.57
N LEU A 45 -3.64 0.07 -0.32
CA LEU A 45 -2.30 -0.19 -0.82
C LEU A 45 -2.24 -0.09 -2.34
N GLN A 46 -3.17 -0.74 -3.04
CA GLN A 46 -3.15 -0.80 -4.50
C GLN A 46 -3.55 0.53 -5.14
N TRP A 47 -4.68 1.10 -4.71
CA TRP A 47 -5.31 2.20 -5.43
C TRP A 47 -4.87 3.57 -4.95
N VAL A 48 -4.35 3.67 -3.73
CA VAL A 48 -3.86 4.94 -3.19
C VAL A 48 -2.35 4.96 -3.12
N PHE A 49 -1.74 4.07 -2.32
CA PHE A 49 -0.31 4.13 -2.03
C PHE A 49 0.55 3.83 -3.26
N ILE A 50 0.36 2.67 -3.87
CA ILE A 50 1.18 2.25 -5.02
C ILE A 50 1.00 3.22 -6.18
N GLN A 51 -0.24 3.61 -6.46
CA GLN A 51 -0.54 4.53 -7.55
C GLN A 51 0.18 5.87 -7.35
N ARG A 52 0.15 6.40 -6.15
CA ARG A 52 0.80 7.68 -5.85
C ARG A 52 2.31 7.59 -6.03
N ILE A 53 2.93 6.55 -5.47
CA ILE A 53 4.38 6.40 -5.55
C ILE A 53 4.83 6.19 -6.99
N GLU A 54 4.13 5.35 -7.74
CA GLU A 54 4.46 5.11 -9.15
C GLU A 54 4.33 6.39 -9.99
N SER A 55 3.29 7.17 -9.75
CA SER A 55 3.10 8.43 -10.43
C SER A 55 4.25 9.39 -10.16
N MET A 56 4.71 9.47 -8.92
CA MET A 56 5.82 10.32 -8.55
C MET A 56 7.13 9.87 -9.23
N ILE A 57 7.35 8.56 -9.31
CA ILE A 57 8.51 8.01 -10.00
C ILE A 57 8.48 8.38 -11.48
N GLU A 58 7.33 8.21 -12.13
CA GLU A 58 7.16 8.51 -13.56
C GLU A 58 7.40 9.99 -13.87
N MET A 59 6.98 10.86 -12.97
CA MET A 59 7.11 12.30 -13.15
C MET A 59 8.44 12.85 -12.67
N GLY A 60 9.34 11.97 -12.19
CA GLY A 60 10.64 12.38 -11.69
C GLY A 60 10.58 13.21 -10.43
N GLN A 61 9.47 13.16 -9.69
CA GLN A 61 9.31 13.91 -8.46
C GLN A 61 10.05 13.24 -7.30
N PRO A 62 10.52 14.02 -6.31
CA PRO A 62 11.10 13.45 -5.10
C PRO A 62 10.07 12.58 -4.38
N LEU A 63 10.49 11.39 -3.94
CA LEU A 63 9.60 10.51 -3.21
C LEU A 63 9.35 11.05 -1.80
N PRO A 64 8.15 10.82 -1.23
CA PRO A 64 7.86 11.30 0.11
C PRO A 64 8.79 10.62 1.12
N LYS A 65 9.12 11.34 2.18
CA LYS A 65 9.96 10.83 3.27
C LYS A 65 9.20 10.89 4.57
N GLY A 66 9.57 10.02 5.49
CA GLY A 66 9.01 10.04 6.83
C GLY A 66 7.66 9.36 6.96
N PHE A 67 7.15 8.73 5.90
CA PHE A 67 5.91 7.97 6.05
C PHE A 67 6.17 6.65 6.80
N GLU A 68 5.14 6.16 7.45
CA GLU A 68 5.22 4.94 8.23
C GLU A 68 3.90 4.20 8.11
N ILE A 69 3.85 3.19 7.24
CA ILE A 69 2.61 2.48 6.95
C ILE A 69 2.55 1.07 7.55
N ALA A 70 3.70 0.43 7.78
CA ALA A 70 3.73 -0.93 8.29
C ALA A 70 2.97 -1.11 9.62
N PRO A 71 3.06 -0.19 10.60
CA PRO A 71 2.33 -0.36 11.87
C PRO A 71 0.83 -0.51 11.70
N TYR A 72 0.23 0.23 10.76
CA TYR A 72 -1.19 0.09 10.47
C TYR A 72 -1.52 -1.34 10.01
N PHE A 73 -0.71 -1.88 9.09
CA PHE A 73 -0.96 -3.21 8.55
C PHE A 73 -0.65 -4.31 9.56
N GLU A 74 0.32 -4.09 10.44
CA GLU A 74 0.56 -5.03 11.55
C GLU A 74 -0.67 -5.17 12.43
N GLU A 75 -1.38 -4.08 12.66
CA GLU A 75 -2.59 -4.10 13.48
C GLU A 75 -3.77 -4.73 12.74
N VAL A 76 -4.06 -4.28 11.50
CA VAL A 76 -5.25 -4.77 10.78
C VAL A 76 -5.11 -6.21 10.31
N TRP A 77 -3.87 -6.69 10.14
CA TRP A 77 -3.61 -8.05 9.68
C TRP A 77 -2.99 -8.93 10.76
N LYS A 78 -3.09 -8.56 12.03
CA LYS A 78 -2.47 -9.32 13.12
C LYS A 78 -2.98 -10.76 13.22
N LEU A 79 -4.21 -11.02 12.77
CA LEU A 79 -4.78 -12.37 12.75
C LEU A 79 -4.65 -13.08 11.41
N ARG A 80 -3.82 -12.52 10.52
CA ARG A 80 -3.59 -13.07 9.18
C ARG A 80 -2.10 -13.33 8.98
N PRO A 81 -1.56 -14.39 9.58
CA PRO A 81 -0.11 -14.67 9.48
C PRO A 81 0.38 -14.87 8.04
N GLU A 82 -0.50 -15.25 7.13
CA GLU A 82 -0.15 -15.40 5.71
C GLU A 82 0.27 -14.08 5.06
N TYR A 83 -0.11 -12.94 5.65
CA TYR A 83 0.24 -11.61 5.11
C TYR A 83 1.55 -11.05 5.69
N GLN A 84 2.25 -11.80 6.53
CA GLN A 84 3.52 -11.35 7.11
C GLN A 84 4.56 -10.99 6.06
N GLU A 85 4.63 -11.73 4.96
CA GLU A 85 5.59 -11.41 3.90
C GLU A 85 5.28 -10.04 3.26
N ILE A 86 4.00 -9.66 3.19
CA ILE A 86 3.62 -8.33 2.70
C ILE A 86 4.08 -7.27 3.71
N ILE A 87 3.84 -7.50 4.99
CA ILE A 87 4.24 -6.56 6.05
C ILE A 87 5.75 -6.35 6.05
N LEU A 88 6.53 -7.39 5.81
CA LEU A 88 7.99 -7.26 5.73
C LEU A 88 8.41 -6.31 4.61
N VAL A 89 7.76 -6.36 3.46
CA VAL A 89 8.03 -5.41 2.37
C VAL A 89 7.63 -4.00 2.77
N LEU A 90 6.49 -3.85 3.45
CA LEU A 90 6.05 -2.54 3.93
C LEU A 90 7.04 -1.93 4.92
N LYS A 91 7.63 -2.74 5.80
CA LYS A 91 8.68 -2.28 6.71
C LYS A 91 9.90 -1.77 5.95
N LYS A 92 10.29 -2.47 4.88
CA LYS A 92 11.40 -2.03 4.04
C LYS A 92 11.10 -0.71 3.35
N LEU A 93 9.84 -0.53 2.89
CA LEU A 93 9.41 0.74 2.30
C LEU A 93 9.50 1.87 3.32
N ASP A 94 9.00 1.64 4.55
CA ASP A 94 9.09 2.63 5.61
C ASP A 94 10.56 2.99 5.91
N ASP A 95 11.45 2.01 5.93
CA ASP A 95 12.88 2.25 6.16
C ASP A 95 13.49 3.10 5.05
N ASN A 96 13.07 2.89 3.80
CA ASN A 96 13.54 3.69 2.68
C ASN A 96 13.04 5.14 2.72
N ALA A 97 11.95 5.40 3.45
CA ALA A 97 11.34 6.72 3.56
C ALA A 97 11.93 7.57 4.70
N LYS A 98 12.83 7.02 5.48
CA LYS A 98 13.45 7.73 6.62
C LYS A 98 14.43 8.81 6.18
#